data_be936e1b3229691c5e43c06088e466a3
#
_entry.id   be936e1b3229691c5e43c06088e466a3
#
_cell.length_a   1.000
_cell.length_b   1.000
_cell.length_c   1.000
_cell.angle_alpha   90.00
_cell.angle_beta   90.00
_cell.angle_gamma   90.00
#
_symmetry.space_group_name_H-M   'P 1'
#
loop_
_entity.id
_entity.type
_entity.pdbx_description
1 polymer ?
#
loop_
_entity_poly.entity_id
_entity_poly.type
_entity_poly.pdbx_seq_one_letter_code
_entity_poly.pdbx_strand_id
1 'polypeptide(L)'
;MSKLAIATQMIAHYNAQDADAYVSLMTDDACEAGYRGAVVREGKEGTRAGLKAMFAEFPENRAEILKGYELGAFVALHERVFRSANAEPFEVMSIYSFEGDKVSRVEFVR
;
A
#
# COMPACT_ATOMS: atom_id res chain seq x y z
N MET A 1 12.45 13.68 -1.16
CA MET A 1 11.00 13.49 -0.98
C MET A 1 10.70 13.17 0.47
N SER A 2 9.59 13.72 0.99
CA SER A 2 9.13 13.34 2.33
C SER A 2 8.61 11.89 2.31
N LYS A 3 8.54 11.28 3.48
CA LYS A 3 7.96 9.94 3.59
C LYS A 3 6.49 9.93 3.20
N LEU A 4 5.76 11.00 3.54
CA LEU A 4 4.37 11.15 3.09
C LEU A 4 4.28 11.18 1.57
N ALA A 5 5.17 11.88 0.89
CA ALA A 5 5.20 11.93 -0.57
C ALA A 5 5.50 10.56 -1.17
N ILE A 6 6.41 9.79 -0.54
CA ILE A 6 6.74 8.43 -1.00
C ILE A 6 5.53 7.51 -0.87
N ALA A 7 4.86 7.52 0.28
CA ALA A 7 3.65 6.71 0.48
C ALA A 7 2.54 7.10 -0.50
N THR A 8 2.37 8.41 -0.74
CA THR A 8 1.40 8.92 -1.71
C THR A 8 1.74 8.43 -3.12
N GLN A 9 3.03 8.40 -3.47
CA GLN A 9 3.47 7.89 -4.76
C GLN A 9 3.19 6.38 -4.89
N MET A 10 3.33 5.63 -3.80
CA MET A 10 2.96 4.20 -3.83
C MET A 10 1.49 4.02 -4.18
N ILE A 11 0.60 4.87 -3.66
CA ILE A 11 -0.82 4.81 -4.02
C ILE A 11 -1.03 5.18 -5.49
N ALA A 12 -0.27 6.12 -6.02
CA ALA A 12 -0.35 6.44 -7.46
C ALA A 12 0.05 5.23 -8.32
N HIS A 13 1.11 4.50 -7.94
CA HIS A 13 1.51 3.28 -8.64
C HIS A 13 0.44 2.18 -8.49
N TYR A 14 -0.13 2.06 -7.30
CA TYR A 14 -1.23 1.14 -7.03
C TYR A 14 -2.42 1.42 -7.96
N ASN A 15 -2.79 2.69 -8.10
CA ASN A 15 -3.91 3.08 -8.98
C ASN A 15 -3.59 2.89 -10.46
N ALA A 16 -2.31 2.98 -10.83
CA ALA A 16 -1.85 2.67 -12.19
C ALA A 16 -1.69 1.16 -12.41
N GLN A 17 -1.91 0.35 -11.38
CA GLN A 17 -1.74 -1.10 -11.40
C GLN A 17 -0.32 -1.51 -11.76
N ASP A 18 0.65 -0.71 -11.33
CA ASP A 18 2.07 -0.92 -11.58
C ASP A 18 2.72 -1.51 -10.32
N ALA A 19 2.65 -2.84 -10.20
CA ALA A 19 3.20 -3.54 -9.05
C ALA A 19 4.72 -3.37 -8.96
N ASP A 20 5.41 -3.36 -10.09
CA ASP A 20 6.88 -3.20 -10.12
C ASP A 20 7.29 -1.84 -9.55
N ALA A 21 6.63 -0.77 -9.98
CA ALA A 21 6.92 0.58 -9.45
C ALA A 21 6.57 0.69 -7.97
N TYR A 22 5.45 0.10 -7.56
CA TYR A 22 5.04 0.08 -6.15
C TYR A 22 6.12 -0.52 -5.26
N VAL A 23 6.58 -1.74 -5.61
CA VAL A 23 7.56 -2.44 -4.76
C VAL A 23 8.97 -1.86 -4.91
N SER A 24 9.25 -1.05 -5.94
CA SER A 24 10.54 -0.37 -6.06
C SER A 24 10.79 0.60 -4.90
N LEU A 25 9.74 1.02 -4.20
CA LEU A 25 9.82 1.91 -3.04
C LEU A 25 9.89 1.15 -1.72
N MET A 26 9.99 -0.18 -1.75
CA MET A 26 10.07 -1.05 -0.58
C MET A 26 11.46 -1.63 -0.39
N THR A 27 11.78 -2.00 0.86
CA THR A 27 12.99 -2.78 1.13
C THR A 27 12.79 -4.21 0.61
N ASP A 28 13.90 -4.94 0.40
CA ASP A 28 13.83 -6.30 -0.15
C ASP A 28 13.06 -7.26 0.76
N ASP A 29 13.15 -7.08 2.06
CA ASP A 29 12.47 -7.89 3.07
C ASP A 29 11.15 -7.28 3.55
N ALA A 30 10.64 -6.28 2.86
CA ALA A 30 9.40 -5.63 3.24
C ALA A 30 8.23 -6.60 3.23
N CYS A 31 7.20 -6.30 4.02
CA CYS A 31 6.01 -7.14 4.05
C CYS A 31 4.75 -6.28 4.17
N GLU A 32 3.61 -6.90 3.88
CA GLU A 32 2.30 -6.31 4.14
C GLU A 32 1.52 -7.23 5.08
N ALA A 33 0.84 -6.64 6.06
CA ALA A 33 0.18 -7.39 7.13
C ALA A 33 -1.11 -6.70 7.55
N GLY A 34 -2.01 -7.45 8.16
CA GLY A 34 -3.10 -6.86 8.92
C GLY A 34 -2.54 -6.22 10.19
N TYR A 35 -3.14 -5.14 10.65
CA TYR A 35 -2.68 -4.48 11.87
C TYR A 35 -2.81 -5.44 13.04
N ARG A 36 -1.70 -5.68 13.74
CA ARG A 36 -1.60 -6.65 14.84
C ARG A 36 -1.99 -8.07 14.43
N GLY A 37 -1.98 -8.35 13.13
CA GLY A 37 -2.36 -9.64 12.56
C GLY A 37 -1.25 -10.27 11.75
N ALA A 38 -1.64 -11.27 10.98
CA ALA A 38 -0.70 -12.07 10.19
C ALA A 38 -0.17 -11.28 9.00
N VAL A 39 1.06 -11.61 8.58
CA VAL A 39 1.63 -11.16 7.32
C VAL A 39 0.82 -11.80 6.19
N VAL A 40 0.37 -10.99 5.24
CA VAL A 40 -0.41 -11.45 4.09
C VAL A 40 0.41 -11.47 2.80
N ARG A 41 1.46 -10.66 2.72
CA ARG A 41 2.42 -10.67 1.60
C ARG A 41 3.82 -10.58 2.18
N GLU A 42 4.64 -11.58 1.88
CA GLU A 42 5.98 -11.74 2.48
C GLU A 42 7.06 -11.29 1.50
N GLY A 43 7.87 -10.30 1.92
CA GLY A 43 8.96 -9.79 1.13
C GLY A 43 8.49 -8.94 -0.06
N LYS A 44 9.45 -8.28 -0.69
CA LYS A 44 9.18 -7.45 -1.87
C LYS A 44 8.59 -8.27 -3.01
N GLU A 45 9.13 -9.48 -3.24
CA GLU A 45 8.65 -10.34 -4.33
C GLU A 45 7.26 -10.90 -4.04
N GLY A 46 6.97 -11.27 -2.79
CA GLY A 46 5.62 -11.72 -2.41
C GLY A 46 4.59 -10.61 -2.53
N THR A 47 4.98 -9.38 -2.20
CA THR A 47 4.13 -8.21 -2.35
C THR A 47 3.84 -7.95 -3.83
N ARG A 48 4.87 -8.01 -4.69
CA ARG A 48 4.70 -7.82 -6.12
C ARG A 48 3.76 -8.86 -6.72
N ALA A 49 3.97 -10.13 -6.40
CA ALA A 49 3.13 -11.22 -6.93
C ALA A 49 1.68 -11.07 -6.45
N GLY A 50 1.48 -10.74 -5.17
CA GLY A 50 0.14 -10.54 -4.62
C GLY A 50 -0.59 -9.37 -5.24
N LEU A 51 0.10 -8.27 -5.51
CA LEU A 51 -0.49 -7.10 -6.18
C LEU A 51 -0.88 -7.43 -7.62
N LYS A 52 0.00 -8.13 -8.37
CA LYS A 52 -0.32 -8.53 -9.75
C LYS A 52 -1.55 -9.40 -9.81
N ALA A 53 -1.67 -10.36 -8.88
CA ALA A 53 -2.84 -11.23 -8.81
C ALA A 53 -4.11 -10.42 -8.50
N MET A 54 -4.04 -9.49 -7.56
CA MET A 54 -5.17 -8.65 -7.19
C MET A 54 -5.59 -7.72 -8.32
N PHE A 55 -4.64 -7.12 -9.04
CA PHE A 55 -4.93 -6.26 -10.17
C PHE A 55 -5.57 -7.04 -11.32
N ALA A 56 -5.15 -8.30 -11.53
CA ALA A 56 -5.76 -9.16 -12.55
C ALA A 56 -7.20 -9.50 -12.18
N GLU A 57 -7.48 -9.74 -10.89
CA GLU A 57 -8.83 -10.05 -10.41
C GLU A 57 -9.72 -8.82 -10.40
N PHE A 58 -9.16 -7.65 -10.06
CA PHE A 58 -9.91 -6.40 -9.94
C PHE A 58 -9.27 -5.31 -10.82
N PRO A 59 -9.47 -5.37 -12.16
CA PRO A 59 -8.78 -4.45 -13.08
C PRO A 59 -9.21 -2.99 -12.92
N GLU A 60 -10.30 -2.72 -12.22
CA GLU A 60 -10.77 -1.35 -11.97
C GLU A 60 -10.47 -0.89 -10.53
N ASN A 61 -9.70 -1.68 -9.77
CA ASN A 61 -9.40 -1.35 -8.39
C ASN A 61 -8.60 -0.06 -8.29
N ARG A 62 -9.01 0.80 -7.35
CA ARG A 62 -8.30 2.05 -7.05
C ARG A 62 -8.51 2.46 -5.61
N ALA A 63 -7.63 3.29 -5.11
CA ALA A 63 -7.72 3.86 -3.78
C ALA A 63 -7.71 5.39 -3.88
N GLU A 64 -8.49 6.01 -3.02
CA GLU A 64 -8.56 7.47 -2.89
C GLU A 64 -8.04 7.82 -1.50
N ILE A 65 -7.04 8.71 -1.43
CA ILE A 65 -6.49 9.15 -0.15
C ILE A 65 -7.42 10.22 0.43
N LEU A 66 -7.95 9.98 1.61
CA LEU A 66 -8.79 10.92 2.31
C LEU A 66 -7.96 11.85 3.20
N LYS A 67 -6.99 11.29 3.93
CA LYS A 67 -6.07 12.01 4.80
C LYS A 67 -4.74 11.26 4.89
N GLY A 68 -3.66 12.01 5.13
CA GLY A 68 -2.33 11.44 5.34
C GLY A 68 -1.59 12.16 6.45
N TYR A 69 -0.81 11.41 7.22
CA TYR A 69 -0.01 11.92 8.33
C TYR A 69 1.38 11.32 8.29
N GLU A 70 2.38 12.15 8.58
CA GLU A 70 3.76 11.70 8.71
C GLU A 70 4.24 12.03 10.12
N LEU A 71 4.87 11.06 10.78
CA LEU A 71 5.47 11.26 12.09
C LEU A 71 6.68 10.35 12.23
N GLY A 72 7.87 10.96 12.31
CA GLY A 72 9.10 10.20 12.42
C GLY A 72 9.31 9.27 11.22
N ALA A 73 9.48 7.99 11.50
CA ALA A 73 9.69 6.96 10.46
C ALA A 73 8.36 6.34 9.98
N PHE A 74 7.23 6.97 10.28
CA PHE A 74 5.92 6.39 9.99
C PHE A 74 5.06 7.34 9.17
N VAL A 75 4.22 6.74 8.30
CA VAL A 75 3.16 7.45 7.58
C VAL A 75 1.88 6.67 7.76
N ALA A 76 0.78 7.37 8.00
CA ALA A 76 -0.55 6.76 8.01
C ALA A 76 -1.38 7.40 6.91
N LEU A 77 -1.97 6.58 6.05
CA LEU A 77 -2.89 7.04 5.00
C LEU A 77 -4.28 6.48 5.28
N HIS A 78 -5.26 7.37 5.42
CA HIS A 78 -6.67 6.99 5.49
C HIS A 78 -7.20 6.98 4.06
N GLU A 79 -7.67 5.83 3.59
CA GLU A 79 -8.03 5.61 2.20
C GLU A 79 -9.43 5.05 2.07
N ARG A 80 -10.04 5.33 0.92
CA ARG A 80 -11.27 4.67 0.49
C ARG A 80 -10.91 3.84 -0.74
N VAL A 81 -11.22 2.54 -0.68
CA VAL A 81 -10.84 1.59 -1.72
C VAL A 81 -12.08 1.15 -2.50
N PHE A 82 -11.97 1.19 -3.82
CA PHE A 82 -13.02 0.77 -4.75
C PHE A 82 -12.50 -0.44 -5.53
N ARG A 83 -13.09 -1.62 -5.32
CA ARG A 83 -12.68 -2.83 -6.05
C ARG A 83 -13.15 -2.80 -7.49
N SER A 84 -14.30 -2.15 -7.75
CA SER A 84 -14.82 -1.95 -9.09
C SER A 84 -15.73 -0.72 -9.11
N ALA A 85 -16.16 -0.30 -10.30
CA ALA A 85 -17.04 0.86 -10.45
C ALA A 85 -18.38 0.67 -9.75
N ASN A 86 -18.84 -0.58 -9.62
CA ASN A 86 -20.15 -0.90 -9.03
C ASN A 86 -20.08 -1.46 -7.60
N ALA A 87 -18.89 -1.67 -7.07
CA ALA A 87 -18.73 -2.21 -5.72
C ALA A 87 -18.86 -1.10 -4.68
N GLU A 88 -19.43 -1.44 -3.51
CA GLU A 88 -19.42 -0.56 -2.36
C GLU A 88 -17.97 -0.33 -1.93
N PRO A 89 -17.52 0.92 -1.79
CA PRO A 89 -16.17 1.18 -1.30
C PRO A 89 -16.06 0.83 0.18
N PHE A 90 -14.83 0.56 0.61
CA PHE A 90 -14.53 0.37 2.03
C PHE A 90 -13.35 1.25 2.40
N GLU A 91 -13.26 1.57 3.70
CA GLU A 91 -12.18 2.41 4.21
C GLU A 91 -11.12 1.56 4.85
N VAL A 92 -9.88 2.00 4.73
CA VAL A 92 -8.72 1.35 5.33
C VAL A 92 -7.75 2.43 5.81
N MET A 93 -7.06 2.14 6.92
CA MET A 93 -5.91 2.91 7.35
C MET A 93 -4.67 2.07 7.04
N SER A 94 -3.80 2.60 6.19
CA SER A 94 -2.53 1.94 5.87
C SER A 94 -1.42 2.63 6.65
N ILE A 95 -0.67 1.85 7.43
CA ILE A 95 0.42 2.36 8.26
C ILE A 95 1.73 1.87 7.64
N TYR A 96 2.54 2.81 7.18
CA TYR A 96 3.82 2.56 6.52
C TYR A 96 4.95 2.80 7.51
N SER A 97 5.79 1.78 7.68
CA SER A 97 7.04 1.90 8.44
C SER A 97 8.19 2.04 7.47
N PHE A 98 9.10 2.98 7.72
CA PHE A 98 10.20 3.29 6.82
C PHE A 98 11.55 2.92 7.43
N GLU A 99 12.46 2.48 6.56
CA GLU A 99 13.89 2.41 6.83
C GLU A 99 14.56 3.33 5.82
N GLY A 100 15.00 4.51 6.29
CA GLY A 100 15.45 5.57 5.39
C GLY A 100 14.31 6.00 4.48
N ASP A 101 14.54 5.96 3.17
CA ASP A 101 13.55 6.37 2.17
C ASP A 101 12.76 5.19 1.58
N LYS A 102 12.89 3.99 2.16
CA LYS A 102 12.20 2.80 1.68
C LYS A 102 11.19 2.31 2.71
N VAL A 103 10.07 1.80 2.22
CA VAL A 103 9.04 1.22 3.07
C VAL A 103 9.46 -0.21 3.45
N SER A 104 9.50 -0.50 4.75
CA SER A 104 9.84 -1.82 5.25
C SER A 104 8.63 -2.65 5.66
N ARG A 105 7.49 -2.00 5.91
CA ARG A 105 6.28 -2.70 6.32
C ARG A 105 5.06 -1.82 6.06
N VAL A 106 3.97 -2.44 5.61
CA VAL A 106 2.67 -1.78 5.53
C VAL A 106 1.69 -2.60 6.33
N GLU A 107 0.96 -1.96 7.23
CA GLU A 107 -0.07 -2.60 8.02
C GLU A 107 -1.42 -1.98 7.70
N PHE A 108 -2.46 -2.82 7.56
CA PHE A 108 -3.79 -2.38 7.19
C PHE A 108 -4.76 -2.51 8.35
N VAL A 109 -5.40 -1.39 8.71
CA VAL A 109 -6.49 -1.35 9.70
C VAL A 109 -7.80 -1.23 8.93
N ARG A 110 -8.71 -2.16 9.17
CA ARG A 110 -10.00 -2.18 8.47
C ARG A 110 -11.15 -2.25 9.43
#